data_6fa2f1e8bad3054ee11bb4e59d36cb14
#
_entry.id   6fa2f1e8bad3054ee11bb4e59d36cb14
#
_cell.length_a   1.000
_cell.length_b   1.000
_cell.length_c   1.000
_cell.angle_alpha   90.00
_cell.angle_beta   90.00
_cell.angle_gamma   90.00
#
_symmetry.space_group_name_H-M   'P 1'
#
loop_
_entity.id
_entity.type
_entity.pdbx_description
1 polymer ?
#
loop_
_entity_poly.entity_id
_entity_poly.type
_entity_poly.pdbx_seq_one_letter_code
_entity_poly.pdbx_strand_id
1 'polypeptide(L)'
;VGERTREGNDLLREMLESGIIRYGDDFMHSMEEGGWDLQKVDKSAMKDSKATFVFGQMNEPPGARARVALSGLTIAEYFRDGAGEGQGKDVLFFVDNIFRFTQAGSEVSALLGRMPSAVGYQPTLATEMGAMQERITSTKRGSITSVQAVYVPADDLTDPAPATTFAHLD
;
A
#
# COMPACT_ATOMS: atom_id res chain seq x y z
N VAL A 1 4.37 1.58 -1.95
CA VAL A 1 4.38 3.05 -1.98
C VAL A 1 5.76 3.55 -2.40
N GLY A 2 5.86 4.32 -3.50
CA GLY A 2 7.11 4.94 -3.92
C GLY A 2 8.23 3.97 -4.33
N GLU A 3 7.91 2.72 -4.64
CA GLU A 3 8.87 1.69 -5.03
C GLU A 3 9.09 1.66 -6.55
N ARG A 4 10.03 0.83 -7.01
CA ARG A 4 10.38 0.73 -8.43
C ARG A 4 9.30 0.00 -9.22
N THR A 5 9.01 0.51 -10.42
CA THR A 5 8.02 -0.09 -11.34
C THR A 5 8.31 -1.56 -11.64
N ARG A 6 9.58 -1.92 -11.84
CA ARG A 6 9.98 -3.30 -12.10
C ARG A 6 9.59 -4.26 -10.98
N GLU A 7 9.86 -3.88 -9.74
CA GLU A 7 9.53 -4.70 -8.56
C GLU A 7 8.01 -4.93 -8.44
N GLY A 8 7.21 -3.90 -8.74
CA GLY A 8 5.75 -4.03 -8.78
C GLY A 8 5.26 -4.99 -9.86
N ASN A 9 5.85 -4.94 -11.04
CA ASN A 9 5.52 -5.85 -12.13
C ASN A 9 5.93 -7.30 -11.82
N ASP A 10 7.11 -7.50 -11.24
CA ASP A 10 7.59 -8.82 -10.86
C ASP A 10 6.68 -9.44 -9.79
N LEU A 11 6.28 -8.66 -8.78
CA LEU A 11 5.35 -9.11 -7.74
C LEU A 11 3.99 -9.52 -8.33
N LEU A 12 3.44 -8.73 -9.25
CA LEU A 12 2.17 -9.07 -9.91
C LEU A 12 2.30 -10.37 -10.70
N ARG A 13 3.41 -10.56 -11.41
CA ARG A 13 3.68 -11.80 -12.16
C ARG A 13 3.69 -13.01 -11.22
N GLU A 14 4.45 -12.96 -10.14
CA GLU A 14 4.53 -14.04 -9.17
C GLU A 14 3.16 -14.39 -8.55
N MET A 15 2.33 -13.39 -8.30
CA MET A 15 0.97 -13.61 -7.78
C MET A 15 0.01 -14.21 -8.82
N LEU A 16 0.20 -13.91 -10.10
CA LEU A 16 -0.53 -14.55 -11.19
C LEU A 16 -0.10 -16.01 -11.36
N GLU A 17 1.21 -16.26 -11.37
CA GLU A 17 1.77 -17.61 -11.47
C GLU A 17 1.39 -18.51 -10.28
N SER A 18 1.30 -17.95 -9.08
CA SER A 18 0.85 -18.68 -7.88
C SER A 18 -0.66 -18.90 -7.80
N GLY A 19 -1.43 -18.26 -8.68
CA GLY A 19 -2.89 -18.35 -8.69
C GLY A 19 -3.61 -17.56 -7.58
N ILE A 20 -2.88 -16.74 -6.82
CA ILE A 20 -3.47 -15.83 -5.81
C ILE A 20 -4.27 -14.74 -6.49
N ILE A 21 -3.78 -14.21 -7.62
CA ILE A 21 -4.53 -13.37 -8.54
C ILE A 21 -4.84 -14.20 -9.79
N ARG A 22 -6.08 -14.12 -10.26
CA ARG A 22 -6.55 -14.88 -11.41
C ARG A 22 -7.08 -13.95 -12.49
N TYR A 23 -6.40 -13.96 -13.65
CA TYR A 23 -6.78 -13.19 -14.83
C TYR A 23 -7.32 -14.07 -15.98
N GLY A 24 -7.36 -15.39 -15.78
CA GLY A 24 -7.79 -16.36 -16.78
C GLY A 24 -6.67 -16.88 -17.67
N ASP A 25 -6.93 -18.02 -18.31
CA ASP A 25 -5.91 -18.76 -19.08
C ASP A 25 -5.43 -17.98 -20.32
N ASP A 26 -6.31 -17.27 -20.99
CA ASP A 26 -5.97 -16.49 -22.19
C ASP A 26 -4.97 -15.37 -21.87
N PHE A 27 -5.13 -14.73 -20.69
CA PHE A 27 -4.15 -13.75 -20.22
C PHE A 27 -2.82 -14.39 -19.85
N MET A 28 -2.84 -15.55 -19.18
CA MET A 28 -1.64 -16.28 -18.80
C MET A 28 -0.83 -16.70 -20.03
N HIS A 29 -1.47 -17.19 -21.10
CA HIS A 29 -0.80 -17.47 -22.35
C HIS A 29 -0.16 -16.23 -22.97
N SER A 30 -0.84 -15.09 -22.98
CA SER A 30 -0.27 -13.85 -23.48
C SER A 30 0.96 -13.39 -22.70
N MET A 31 0.98 -13.65 -21.40
CA MET A 31 2.10 -13.33 -20.53
C MET A 31 3.31 -14.24 -20.80
N GLU A 32 3.10 -15.53 -21.05
CA GLU A 32 4.15 -16.50 -21.43
C GLU A 32 4.79 -16.13 -22.80
N GLU A 33 4.00 -15.62 -23.74
CA GLU A 33 4.48 -15.11 -25.04
C GLU A 33 5.20 -13.76 -24.94
N GLY A 34 5.36 -13.20 -23.72
CA GLY A 34 6.05 -11.94 -23.45
C GLY A 34 5.19 -10.68 -23.60
N GLY A 35 3.87 -10.84 -23.76
CA GLY A 35 2.89 -9.76 -23.77
C GLY A 35 2.09 -9.68 -22.47
N TRP A 36 1.54 -8.50 -22.19
CA TRP A 36 0.60 -8.28 -21.09
C TRP A 36 -0.68 -7.70 -21.69
N ASP A 37 -1.45 -8.57 -22.35
CA ASP A 37 -2.67 -8.13 -23.02
C ASP A 37 -3.84 -8.07 -22.04
N LEU A 38 -4.08 -6.89 -21.50
CA LEU A 38 -5.18 -6.65 -20.55
C LEU A 38 -6.57 -6.86 -21.15
N GLN A 39 -6.70 -6.93 -22.49
CA GLN A 39 -7.98 -7.23 -23.14
C GLN A 39 -8.37 -8.71 -23.00
N LYS A 40 -7.40 -9.57 -22.76
CA LYS A 40 -7.59 -11.01 -22.53
C LYS A 40 -7.92 -11.37 -21.08
N VAL A 41 -8.03 -10.39 -20.20
CA VAL A 41 -8.39 -10.63 -18.78
C VAL A 41 -9.83 -11.08 -18.67
N ASP A 42 -10.04 -12.27 -18.11
CA ASP A 42 -11.38 -12.79 -17.79
C ASP A 42 -11.87 -12.18 -16.47
N LYS A 43 -12.87 -11.31 -16.58
CA LYS A 43 -13.48 -10.65 -15.42
C LYS A 43 -14.20 -11.63 -14.49
N SER A 44 -14.63 -12.79 -14.98
CA SER A 44 -15.24 -13.82 -14.13
C SER A 44 -14.17 -14.52 -13.28
N ALA A 45 -13.01 -14.83 -13.84
CA ALA A 45 -11.90 -15.42 -13.13
C ALA A 45 -11.32 -14.46 -12.05
N MET A 46 -11.36 -13.15 -12.29
CA MET A 46 -10.90 -12.13 -11.33
C MET A 46 -11.64 -12.19 -10.00
N LYS A 47 -12.90 -12.61 -9.97
CA LYS A 47 -13.70 -12.71 -8.73
C LYS A 47 -13.13 -13.72 -7.74
N ASP A 48 -12.37 -14.70 -8.23
CA ASP A 48 -11.71 -15.72 -7.42
C ASP A 48 -10.32 -15.27 -6.92
N SER A 49 -9.88 -14.08 -7.29
CA SER A 49 -8.62 -13.50 -6.80
C SER A 49 -8.71 -13.21 -5.31
N LYS A 50 -7.62 -13.53 -4.58
CA LYS A 50 -7.53 -13.36 -3.12
C LYS A 50 -6.68 -12.17 -2.71
N ALA A 51 -6.16 -11.41 -3.64
CA ALA A 51 -5.33 -10.25 -3.38
C ALA A 51 -5.72 -9.07 -4.28
N THR A 52 -5.50 -7.88 -3.78
CA THR A 52 -5.66 -6.62 -4.52
C THR A 52 -4.37 -5.81 -4.36
N PHE A 53 -3.85 -5.31 -5.45
CA PHE A 53 -2.67 -4.44 -5.45
C PHE A 53 -3.04 -2.99 -5.70
N VAL A 54 -2.40 -2.10 -4.96
CA VAL A 54 -2.51 -0.65 -5.15
C VAL A 54 -1.09 -0.10 -5.26
N PHE A 55 -0.73 0.40 -6.43
CA PHE A 55 0.60 0.91 -6.72
C PHE A 55 0.61 2.43 -6.76
N GLY A 56 1.59 3.03 -6.10
CA GLY A 56 2.02 4.40 -6.30
C GLY A 56 3.53 4.39 -6.30
N GLN A 57 4.12 4.42 -7.48
CA GLN A 57 5.54 4.16 -7.69
C GLN A 57 6.37 5.45 -7.61
N MET A 58 7.71 5.31 -7.63
CA MET A 58 8.61 6.43 -7.40
C MET A 58 8.55 7.52 -8.47
N ASN A 59 8.04 7.20 -9.66
CA ASN A 59 7.83 8.16 -10.75
C ASN A 59 6.54 8.98 -10.62
N GLU A 60 5.68 8.65 -9.65
CA GLU A 60 4.46 9.40 -9.39
C GLU A 60 4.74 10.72 -8.64
N PRO A 61 3.90 11.76 -8.82
CA PRO A 61 4.01 12.98 -8.04
C PRO A 61 3.89 12.73 -6.53
N PRO A 62 4.50 13.58 -5.68
CA PRO A 62 4.48 13.42 -4.23
C PRO A 62 3.07 13.31 -3.64
N GLY A 63 2.11 14.07 -4.16
CA GLY A 63 0.72 14.00 -3.71
C GLY A 63 0.06 12.65 -3.98
N ALA A 64 0.36 12.01 -5.10
CA ALA A 64 -0.12 10.66 -5.41
C ALA A 64 0.53 9.62 -4.50
N ARG A 65 1.85 9.68 -4.33
CA ARG A 65 2.60 8.78 -3.44
C ARG A 65 2.16 8.89 -1.98
N ALA A 66 1.82 10.10 -1.51
CA ALA A 66 1.29 10.32 -0.16
C ALA A 66 -0.10 9.71 0.05
N ARG A 67 -0.86 9.47 -1.02
CA ARG A 67 -2.24 8.97 -0.93
C ARG A 67 -2.39 7.49 -1.23
N VAL A 68 -1.45 6.86 -1.88
CA VAL A 68 -1.58 5.46 -2.30
C VAL A 68 -1.77 4.50 -1.13
N ALA A 69 -1.07 4.69 -0.02
CA ALA A 69 -1.24 3.89 1.19
C ALA A 69 -2.65 4.04 1.78
N LEU A 70 -3.18 5.27 1.79
CA LEU A 70 -4.54 5.55 2.25
C LEU A 70 -5.60 4.93 1.32
N SER A 71 -5.36 4.93 0.02
CA SER A 71 -6.23 4.28 -0.96
C SER A 71 -6.26 2.76 -0.76
N GLY A 72 -5.10 2.14 -0.56
CA GLY A 72 -5.01 0.72 -0.24
C GLY A 72 -5.73 0.38 1.07
N LEU A 73 -5.56 1.19 2.08
CA LEU A 73 -6.24 1.02 3.36
C LEU A 73 -7.77 1.17 3.24
N THR A 74 -8.26 2.08 2.42
CA THR A 74 -9.69 2.22 2.13
C THR A 74 -10.27 0.95 1.50
N ILE A 75 -9.55 0.32 0.59
CA ILE A 75 -9.94 -0.96 0.01
C ILE A 75 -9.95 -2.07 1.07
N ALA A 76 -8.94 -2.11 1.94
CA ALA A 76 -8.89 -3.06 3.05
C ALA A 76 -10.08 -2.89 4.00
N GLU A 77 -10.43 -1.66 4.35
CA GLU A 77 -11.61 -1.35 5.17
C GLU A 77 -12.92 -1.80 4.50
N TYR A 78 -13.03 -1.64 3.18
CA TYR A 78 -14.19 -2.10 2.42
C TYR A 78 -14.40 -3.62 2.57
N PHE A 79 -13.34 -4.41 2.45
CA PHE A 79 -13.43 -5.87 2.65
C PHE A 79 -13.65 -6.24 4.12
N ARG A 80 -12.99 -5.56 5.06
CA ARG A 80 -13.20 -5.77 6.50
C ARG A 80 -14.66 -5.58 6.88
N ASP A 81 -15.30 -4.56 6.34
CA ASP A 81 -16.66 -4.18 6.71
C ASP A 81 -17.75 -4.89 5.88
N GLY A 82 -17.35 -5.81 4.98
CA GLY A 82 -18.26 -6.73 4.29
C GLY A 82 -18.72 -6.29 2.91
N ALA A 83 -18.04 -5.33 2.28
CA ALA A 83 -18.32 -4.90 0.90
C ALA A 83 -19.81 -4.51 0.67
N GLY A 84 -20.53 -4.11 1.74
CA GLY A 84 -21.97 -3.83 1.66
C GLY A 84 -22.89 -5.05 1.79
N GLU A 85 -22.35 -6.28 1.87
CA GLU A 85 -23.13 -7.52 1.76
C GLU A 85 -23.13 -8.40 3.05
N GLY A 86 -23.03 -7.81 4.23
CA GLY A 86 -23.19 -8.58 5.47
C GLY A 86 -21.92 -8.77 6.30
N GLN A 87 -21.45 -10.00 6.45
CA GLN A 87 -20.29 -10.31 7.29
C GLN A 87 -18.99 -9.87 6.62
N GLY A 88 -18.15 -9.12 7.35
CA GLY A 88 -16.85 -8.70 6.89
C GLY A 88 -15.83 -9.84 6.84
N LYS A 89 -14.62 -9.49 6.40
CA LYS A 89 -13.51 -10.43 6.26
C LYS A 89 -12.34 -10.02 7.16
N ASP A 90 -11.50 -10.99 7.47
CA ASP A 90 -10.19 -10.74 8.02
C ASP A 90 -9.24 -10.43 6.86
N VAL A 91 -8.64 -9.25 6.90
CA VAL A 91 -7.81 -8.71 5.84
C VAL A 91 -6.35 -8.65 6.31
N LEU A 92 -5.44 -9.17 5.51
CA LEU A 92 -4.02 -9.00 5.70
C LEU A 92 -3.54 -7.86 4.79
N PHE A 93 -3.04 -6.79 5.39
CA PHE A 93 -2.67 -5.56 4.72
C PHE A 93 -1.15 -5.37 4.72
N PHE A 94 -0.53 -5.39 3.56
CA PHE A 94 0.90 -5.18 3.40
C PHE A 94 1.17 -3.77 2.89
N VAL A 95 2.13 -3.08 3.52
CA VAL A 95 2.63 -1.78 3.07
C VAL A 95 4.12 -1.87 2.79
N ASP A 96 4.48 -1.74 1.55
CA ASP A 96 5.86 -1.65 1.12
C ASP A 96 6.08 -0.32 0.36
N ASN A 97 6.68 0.64 0.91
CA ASN A 97 7.33 0.75 2.21
C ASN A 97 6.74 1.97 2.93
N ILE A 98 6.46 1.88 4.22
CA ILE A 98 5.80 2.96 4.97
C ILE A 98 6.68 4.23 5.07
N PHE A 99 8.00 4.09 5.02
CA PHE A 99 8.92 5.23 4.97
C PHE A 99 8.65 6.11 3.75
N ARG A 100 8.30 5.52 2.60
CA ARG A 100 7.98 6.27 1.38
C ARG A 100 6.71 7.10 1.51
N PHE A 101 5.74 6.64 2.29
CA PHE A 101 4.58 7.44 2.67
C PHE A 101 4.99 8.71 3.44
N THR A 102 5.86 8.56 4.43
CA THR A 102 6.42 9.67 5.21
C THR A 102 7.21 10.63 4.31
N GLN A 103 8.07 10.11 3.45
CA GLN A 103 8.89 10.90 2.53
C GLN A 103 8.02 11.72 1.57
N ALA A 104 6.99 11.12 0.99
CA ALA A 104 6.06 11.82 0.11
C ALA A 104 5.31 12.93 0.87
N GLY A 105 4.92 12.69 2.11
CA GLY A 105 4.31 13.71 2.99
C GLY A 105 5.25 14.88 3.25
N SER A 106 6.54 14.65 3.44
CA SER A 106 7.53 15.73 3.62
C SER A 106 7.71 16.55 2.35
N GLU A 107 7.74 15.92 1.19
CA GLU A 107 7.81 16.62 -0.11
C GLU A 107 6.58 17.51 -0.34
N VAL A 108 5.38 17.01 -0.06
CA VAL A 108 4.13 17.81 -0.14
C VAL A 108 4.17 18.98 0.83
N SER A 109 4.61 18.78 2.06
CA SER A 109 4.74 19.82 3.06
C SER A 109 5.69 20.94 2.62
N ALA A 110 6.82 20.57 2.01
CA ALA A 110 7.79 21.52 1.45
C ALA A 110 7.18 22.32 0.29
N LEU A 111 6.45 21.67 -0.60
CA LEU A 111 5.74 22.35 -1.71
C LEU A 111 4.69 23.34 -1.21
N LEU A 112 4.08 23.09 -0.06
CA LEU A 112 3.13 23.99 0.59
C LEU A 112 3.80 25.10 1.40
N GLY A 113 5.13 25.17 1.40
CA GLY A 113 5.89 26.22 2.11
C GLY A 113 5.84 26.07 3.63
N ARG A 114 5.51 24.91 4.17
CA ARG A 114 5.49 24.68 5.62
C ARG A 114 6.91 24.60 6.16
N MET A 115 7.14 25.20 7.32
CA MET A 115 8.43 25.14 7.99
C MET A 115 8.71 23.69 8.42
N PRO A 116 9.82 23.07 8.00
CA PRO A 116 10.16 21.72 8.40
C PRO A 116 10.52 21.63 9.89
N SER A 117 10.37 20.43 10.46
CA SER A 117 10.90 20.13 11.79
C SER A 117 12.44 20.14 11.79
N ALA A 118 13.05 19.98 12.97
CA ALA A 118 14.49 20.05 13.16
C ALA A 118 15.30 19.05 12.28
N VAL A 119 14.67 17.96 11.82
CA VAL A 119 15.32 16.91 10.98
C VAL A 119 14.83 16.96 9.53
N GLY A 120 14.05 17.97 9.16
CA GLY A 120 13.58 18.16 7.79
C GLY A 120 12.24 17.47 7.44
N TYR A 121 11.64 16.73 8.36
CA TYR A 121 10.32 16.14 8.17
C TYR A 121 9.20 17.17 8.35
N GLN A 122 8.01 16.85 7.85
CA GLN A 122 6.82 17.67 8.05
C GLN A 122 6.46 17.79 9.55
N PRO A 123 5.98 18.97 10.00
CA PRO A 123 5.60 19.16 11.40
C PRO A 123 4.38 18.30 11.80
N THR A 124 3.61 17.83 10.82
CA THR A 124 2.42 16.99 10.98
C THR A 124 2.70 15.48 10.89
N LEU A 125 3.97 15.06 10.89
CA LEU A 125 4.37 13.65 10.72
C LEU A 125 3.64 12.70 11.68
N ALA A 126 3.65 13.00 12.97
CA ALA A 126 3.02 12.15 13.97
C ALA A 126 1.50 12.06 13.77
N THR A 127 0.86 13.18 13.41
CA THR A 127 -0.58 13.24 13.14
C THR A 127 -0.94 12.44 11.88
N GLU A 128 -0.19 12.58 10.81
CA GLU A 128 -0.42 11.87 9.55
C GLU A 128 -0.23 10.36 9.72
N MET A 129 0.85 9.97 10.39
CA MET A 129 1.14 8.56 10.67
C MET A 129 0.10 7.96 11.61
N GLY A 130 -0.25 8.65 12.69
CA GLY A 130 -1.27 8.23 13.65
C GLY A 130 -2.63 8.06 13.00
N ALA A 131 -3.05 9.01 12.16
CA ALA A 131 -4.32 8.95 11.45
C ALA A 131 -4.40 7.73 10.50
N MET A 132 -3.30 7.35 9.86
CA MET A 132 -3.24 6.15 9.03
C MET A 132 -3.27 4.88 9.89
N GLN A 133 -2.43 4.79 10.92
CA GLN A 133 -2.28 3.59 11.74
C GLN A 133 -3.53 3.29 12.57
N GLU A 134 -4.23 4.29 13.07
CA GLU A 134 -5.48 4.12 13.83
C GLU A 134 -6.63 3.50 13.00
N ARG A 135 -6.59 3.63 11.68
CA ARG A 135 -7.54 2.98 10.78
C ARG A 135 -7.31 1.48 10.65
N ILE A 136 -6.12 1.00 10.97
CA ILE A 136 -5.76 -0.42 10.96
C ILE A 136 -6.25 -1.03 12.27
N THR A 137 -7.48 -1.47 12.28
CA THR A 137 -8.14 -1.97 13.49
C THR A 137 -9.18 -3.04 13.16
N SER A 138 -9.56 -3.80 14.18
CA SER A 138 -10.67 -4.74 14.11
C SER A 138 -11.99 -4.03 14.37
N THR A 139 -13.04 -4.48 13.71
CA THR A 139 -14.43 -4.06 13.94
C THR A 139 -15.26 -5.25 14.34
N LYS A 140 -16.55 -5.03 14.60
CA LYS A 140 -17.49 -6.13 14.86
C LYS A 140 -17.72 -7.03 13.64
N ARG A 141 -17.33 -6.59 12.45
CA ARG A 141 -17.57 -7.30 11.17
C ARG A 141 -16.34 -8.07 10.67
N GLY A 142 -15.15 -7.59 10.96
CA GLY A 142 -13.90 -8.19 10.49
C GLY A 142 -12.69 -7.53 11.10
N SER A 143 -11.50 -7.89 10.62
CA SER A 143 -10.23 -7.38 11.13
C SER A 143 -9.28 -6.95 10.00
N ILE A 144 -8.37 -6.03 10.32
CA ILE A 144 -7.21 -5.74 9.51
C ILE A 144 -5.96 -6.02 10.34
N THR A 145 -5.13 -6.93 9.85
CA THR A 145 -3.77 -7.15 10.37
C THR A 145 -2.79 -6.61 9.36
N SER A 146 -1.84 -5.78 9.78
CA SER A 146 -0.86 -5.19 8.87
C SER A 146 0.54 -5.77 9.05
N VAL A 147 1.24 -5.86 7.93
CA VAL A 147 2.69 -6.09 7.86
C VAL A 147 3.28 -4.94 7.07
N GLN A 148 4.17 -4.18 7.69
CA GLN A 148 4.71 -2.96 7.11
C GLN A 148 6.24 -3.06 7.02
N ALA A 149 6.77 -2.85 5.81
CA ALA A 149 8.20 -2.69 5.63
C ALA A 149 8.59 -1.27 6.06
N VAL A 150 9.59 -1.15 6.93
CA VAL A 150 10.08 0.13 7.44
C VAL A 150 11.54 0.29 7.06
N TYR A 151 11.84 1.26 6.19
CA TYR A 151 13.20 1.66 5.92
C TYR A 151 13.71 2.56 7.05
N VAL A 152 14.89 2.24 7.57
CA VAL A 152 15.54 3.01 8.63
C VAL A 152 16.74 3.76 8.04
N PRO A 153 16.65 5.09 7.85
CA PRO A 153 17.75 5.87 7.29
C PRO A 153 19.03 5.76 8.14
N ALA A 154 20.16 5.42 7.50
CA ALA A 154 21.46 5.28 8.16
C ALA A 154 21.49 4.36 9.40
N ASP A 155 20.59 3.36 9.45
CA ASP A 155 20.40 2.46 10.59
C ASP A 155 20.08 3.19 11.91
N ASP A 156 19.59 4.41 11.84
CA ASP A 156 19.25 5.24 13.00
C ASP A 156 17.77 5.08 13.38
N LEU A 157 17.49 4.23 14.36
CA LEU A 157 16.15 4.01 14.90
C LEU A 157 15.58 5.24 15.63
N THR A 158 16.39 6.25 15.90
CA THR A 158 15.95 7.52 16.50
C THR A 158 15.49 8.53 15.46
N ASP A 159 15.71 8.26 14.17
CA ASP A 159 15.13 9.07 13.10
C ASP A 159 13.61 9.19 13.26
N PRO A 160 13.05 10.39 13.12
CA PRO A 160 11.61 10.61 13.36
C PRO A 160 10.67 9.72 12.56
N ALA A 161 11.03 9.30 11.35
CA ALA A 161 10.16 8.45 10.52
C ALA A 161 10.00 7.04 11.10
N PRO A 162 11.07 6.24 11.33
CA PRO A 162 10.93 4.95 11.98
C PRO A 162 10.44 5.07 13.42
N ALA A 163 10.95 6.02 14.19
CA ALA A 163 10.55 6.21 15.59
C ALA A 163 9.04 6.46 15.73
N THR A 164 8.47 7.33 14.90
CA THR A 164 7.03 7.62 14.89
C THR A 164 6.23 6.41 14.41
N THR A 165 6.72 5.68 13.40
CA THR A 165 6.07 4.46 12.91
C THR A 165 6.00 3.40 14.01
N PHE A 166 7.12 3.10 14.67
CA PHE A 166 7.18 2.09 15.73
C PHE A 166 6.35 2.47 16.96
N ALA A 167 6.19 3.75 17.25
CA ALA A 167 5.33 4.21 18.36
C ALA A 167 3.83 3.89 18.13
N HIS A 168 3.40 3.59 16.91
CA HIS A 168 2.03 3.25 16.56
C HIS A 168 1.83 1.77 16.20
N LEU A 169 2.87 0.96 16.29
CA LEU A 169 2.82 -0.49 16.05
C LEU A 169 2.86 -1.26 17.37
N ASP A 170 2.24 -2.45 17.38
CA ASP A 170 2.29 -3.39 18.48
C ASP A 170 3.61 -4.20 18.51
#